data_c563c650482737bd770e7ee96b24594f
#
_entry.id   c563c650482737bd770e7ee96b24594f
#
_cell.length_a   1.000
_cell.length_b   1.000
_cell.length_c   1.000
_cell.angle_alpha   90.00
_cell.angle_beta   90.00
_cell.angle_gamma   90.00
#
_symmetry.space_group_name_H-M   'P 1'
#
loop_
_entity.id
_entity.type
_entity.pdbx_description
1 polymer ?
#
loop_
_entity_poly.entity_id
_entity_poly.type
_entity_poly.pdbx_seq_one_letter_code
_entity_poly.pdbx_strand_id
1 'polypeptide(L)'
;MKTPTFLPRLLCLALALAWTQGSQASTVFWGSQFNDNLFNSTGAALDSTYSFAIGTFGGFTPTYQNVDQWAANWHVIDIAFAPDVNGWNSTDQFFAGTVAFNPDGTSASPDANPADVFAQGSLVYLWAYNSQDIVPGSEWALVRDASLTTGNGSDPWIVPDPANPDPNASSNWYLSGASTEIIGGTNGVQGAGTYTATPGVFSLQTAVVPEPGSAMLLLAAAAAHLARRSRRLTRMSQP
;
A
#
# COMPACT_ATOMS: atom_id res chain seq x y z
N MET A 1 -49.25 -34.41 -43.97
CA MET A 1 -47.96 -34.52 -43.31
C MET A 1 -47.73 -33.26 -42.47
N LYS A 2 -47.77 -33.37 -41.12
CA LYS A 2 -47.52 -32.24 -40.23
C LYS A 2 -46.05 -32.29 -39.77
N THR A 3 -45.26 -31.29 -40.13
CA THR A 3 -43.86 -31.12 -39.68
C THR A 3 -43.83 -30.72 -38.22
N PRO A 4 -42.99 -31.34 -37.38
CA PRO A 4 -42.94 -31.00 -35.95
C PRO A 4 -42.10 -29.73 -35.74
N THR A 5 -42.73 -28.74 -35.08
CA THR A 5 -42.15 -27.45 -34.70
C THR A 5 -41.28 -27.55 -33.40
N PHE A 6 -40.34 -28.49 -33.30
CA PHE A 6 -39.51 -28.69 -32.13
C PHE A 6 -38.16 -27.93 -32.14
N LEU A 7 -37.69 -27.45 -33.29
CA LEU A 7 -36.36 -26.83 -33.43
C LEU A 7 -36.21 -25.47 -32.74
N PRO A 8 -37.19 -24.54 -32.73
CA PRO A 8 -36.94 -23.21 -32.14
C PRO A 8 -36.85 -23.20 -30.60
N ARG A 9 -37.46 -24.17 -29.90
CA ARG A 9 -37.42 -24.23 -28.44
C ARG A 9 -36.09 -24.75 -27.86
N LEU A 10 -35.38 -25.63 -28.60
CA LEU A 10 -34.06 -26.09 -28.20
C LEU A 10 -33.00 -25.01 -28.39
N LEU A 11 -33.12 -24.17 -29.40
CA LEU A 11 -32.19 -23.08 -29.67
C LEU A 11 -32.24 -22.00 -28.61
N CYS A 12 -33.42 -21.65 -28.08
CA CYS A 12 -33.58 -20.70 -26.99
C CYS A 12 -33.03 -21.23 -25.65
N LEU A 13 -33.13 -22.54 -25.41
CA LEU A 13 -32.56 -23.13 -24.19
C LEU A 13 -31.03 -23.18 -24.22
N ALA A 14 -30.43 -23.43 -25.36
CA ALA A 14 -28.98 -23.43 -25.57
C ALA A 14 -28.40 -22.01 -25.45
N LEU A 15 -29.09 -20.97 -25.91
CA LEU A 15 -28.66 -19.58 -25.73
C LEU A 15 -28.76 -19.13 -24.25
N ALA A 16 -29.74 -19.59 -23.49
CA ALA A 16 -29.88 -19.23 -22.08
C ALA A 16 -28.80 -19.87 -21.19
N LEU A 17 -28.27 -21.03 -21.56
CA LEU A 17 -27.16 -21.70 -20.86
C LEU A 17 -25.78 -21.10 -21.16
N ALA A 18 -25.62 -20.39 -22.26
CA ALA A 18 -24.35 -19.77 -22.62
C ALA A 18 -24.04 -18.46 -21.82
N TRP A 19 -24.98 -17.93 -21.05
CA TRP A 19 -24.84 -16.66 -20.34
C TRP A 19 -24.58 -16.81 -18.84
N THR A 20 -24.41 -18.02 -18.34
CA THR A 20 -24.00 -18.25 -16.95
C THR A 20 -22.49 -18.49 -16.83
N GLN A 21 -21.70 -17.68 -17.47
CA GLN A 21 -20.30 -17.54 -17.08
C GLN A 21 -20.31 -16.78 -15.76
N GLY A 22 -20.31 -17.52 -14.65
CA GLY A 22 -20.17 -16.95 -13.35
C GLY A 22 -18.86 -16.15 -13.32
N SER A 23 -19.00 -14.83 -13.22
CA SER A 23 -17.89 -13.95 -13.00
C SER A 23 -17.24 -14.32 -11.67
N GLN A 24 -16.02 -14.82 -11.69
CA GLN A 24 -15.34 -15.27 -10.49
C GLN A 24 -14.48 -14.13 -9.97
N ALA A 25 -14.47 -13.94 -8.65
CA ALA A 25 -13.64 -12.97 -7.99
C ALA A 25 -12.20 -13.50 -7.87
N SER A 26 -11.21 -12.67 -8.14
CA SER A 26 -9.82 -12.99 -7.86
C SER A 26 -9.53 -12.78 -6.37
N THR A 27 -8.97 -13.78 -5.71
CA THR A 27 -8.63 -13.70 -4.28
C THR A 27 -7.15 -13.38 -4.10
N VAL A 28 -6.85 -12.48 -3.17
CA VAL A 28 -5.50 -12.11 -2.79
C VAL A 28 -5.31 -12.38 -1.30
N PHE A 29 -4.23 -13.08 -0.97
CA PHE A 29 -3.70 -13.22 0.39
C PHE A 29 -2.54 -12.24 0.54
N TRP A 30 -2.54 -11.46 1.62
CA TRP A 30 -1.51 -10.47 1.84
C TRP A 30 -1.12 -10.39 3.32
N GLY A 31 0.11 -9.95 3.61
CA GLY A 31 0.55 -9.83 4.98
C GLY A 31 2.04 -10.03 5.19
N SER A 32 2.43 -10.17 6.45
CA SER A 32 3.74 -10.62 6.87
C SER A 32 3.82 -12.14 6.94
N GLN A 33 5.03 -12.69 6.99
CA GLN A 33 5.25 -14.08 7.39
C GLN A 33 5.36 -14.17 8.91
N PHE A 34 5.08 -15.32 9.48
CA PHE A 34 5.03 -15.52 10.94
C PHE A 34 6.34 -15.20 11.66
N ASN A 35 7.47 -15.25 10.96
CA ASN A 35 8.79 -14.95 11.53
C ASN A 35 9.33 -13.58 11.08
N ASP A 36 8.51 -12.76 10.45
CA ASP A 36 8.91 -11.42 10.05
C ASP A 36 9.10 -10.53 11.28
N ASN A 37 10.02 -9.59 11.19
CA ASN A 37 10.23 -8.58 12.21
C ASN A 37 9.63 -7.26 11.73
N LEU A 38 8.87 -6.60 12.61
CA LEU A 38 8.19 -5.35 12.31
C LEU A 38 8.64 -4.32 13.33
N PHE A 39 9.38 -3.29 12.87
CA PHE A 39 10.01 -2.31 13.74
C PHE A 39 9.58 -0.88 13.40
N ASN A 40 9.51 -0.05 14.42
CA ASN A 40 9.42 1.39 14.27
C ASN A 40 10.79 2.01 13.90
N SER A 41 10.83 3.32 13.70
CA SER A 41 12.04 4.06 13.32
C SER A 41 13.19 3.94 14.34
N THR A 42 12.88 3.62 15.61
CA THR A 42 13.88 3.44 16.67
C THR A 42 14.35 2.00 16.83
N GLY A 43 13.78 1.05 16.09
CA GLY A 43 14.07 -0.39 16.18
C GLY A 43 13.28 -1.11 17.27
N ALA A 44 12.28 -0.48 17.88
CA ALA A 44 11.34 -1.15 18.77
C ALA A 44 10.25 -1.86 17.94
N ALA A 45 9.71 -2.96 18.46
CA ALA A 45 8.60 -3.66 17.85
C ALA A 45 7.38 -2.76 17.67
N LEU A 46 6.65 -2.91 16.58
CA LEU A 46 5.41 -2.15 16.34
C LEU A 46 4.35 -2.54 17.38
N ASP A 47 3.64 -1.56 17.88
CA ASP A 47 2.56 -1.76 18.83
C ASP A 47 1.18 -1.73 18.16
N SER A 48 0.12 -1.82 18.97
CA SER A 48 -1.26 -1.85 18.50
C SER A 48 -1.77 -0.54 17.90
N THR A 49 -0.99 0.53 17.90
CA THR A 49 -1.35 1.80 17.24
C THR A 49 -1.11 1.78 15.75
N TYR A 50 -0.33 0.82 15.26
CA TYR A 50 -0.06 0.67 13.84
C TYR A 50 -1.20 -0.02 13.11
N SER A 51 -1.34 0.34 11.85
CA SER A 51 -2.21 -0.29 10.86
C SER A 51 -1.41 -0.58 9.59
N PHE A 52 -1.83 -1.58 8.87
CA PHE A 52 -1.25 -1.99 7.60
C PHE A 52 -2.36 -1.96 6.56
N ALA A 53 -2.18 -1.21 5.49
CA ALA A 53 -3.15 -1.12 4.42
C ALA A 53 -2.51 -1.50 3.08
N ILE A 54 -3.22 -2.28 2.28
CA ILE A 54 -2.89 -2.43 0.87
C ILE A 54 -3.81 -1.54 0.04
N GLY A 55 -3.27 -0.97 -1.03
CA GLY A 55 -4.04 -0.05 -1.87
C GLY A 55 -3.26 0.46 -3.07
N THR A 56 -3.86 1.39 -3.76
CA THR A 56 -3.28 2.03 -4.95
C THR A 56 -3.31 3.56 -4.81
N PHE A 57 -2.50 4.22 -5.60
CA PHE A 57 -2.52 5.67 -5.77
C PHE A 57 -3.14 6.11 -7.11
N GLY A 58 -3.79 5.20 -7.83
CA GLY A 58 -4.33 5.50 -9.15
C GLY A 58 -3.27 6.08 -10.10
N GLY A 59 -3.53 7.27 -10.63
CA GLY A 59 -2.56 7.99 -11.48
C GLY A 59 -1.51 8.81 -10.73
N PHE A 60 -1.54 8.85 -9.38
CA PHE A 60 -0.58 9.58 -8.56
C PHE A 60 0.66 8.71 -8.29
N THR A 61 1.85 9.30 -8.35
CA THR A 61 3.10 8.60 -8.01
C THR A 61 3.57 9.05 -6.63
N PRO A 62 3.52 8.19 -5.61
CA PRO A 62 3.98 8.53 -4.28
C PRO A 62 5.51 8.64 -4.25
N THR A 63 6.00 9.71 -3.65
CA THR A 63 7.42 9.97 -3.39
C THR A 63 7.59 10.55 -2.00
N TYR A 64 8.77 10.48 -1.45
CA TYR A 64 9.08 11.08 -0.16
C TYR A 64 8.83 12.60 -0.11
N GLN A 65 8.91 13.30 -1.24
CA GLN A 65 8.73 14.74 -1.35
C GLN A 65 7.26 15.18 -1.36
N ASN A 66 6.33 14.26 -1.61
CA ASN A 66 4.90 14.54 -1.70
C ASN A 66 4.06 13.76 -0.69
N VAL A 67 4.65 13.43 0.46
CA VAL A 67 3.99 12.65 1.53
C VAL A 67 2.69 13.31 2.03
N ASP A 68 2.62 14.64 1.97
CA ASP A 68 1.45 15.44 2.34
C ASP A 68 0.23 15.23 1.43
N GLN A 69 0.42 14.60 0.27
CA GLN A 69 -0.63 14.33 -0.70
C GLN A 69 -1.08 12.86 -0.68
N TRP A 70 -0.40 12.00 0.09
CA TRP A 70 -0.65 10.57 0.03
C TRP A 70 -2.06 10.20 0.49
N ALA A 71 -2.50 10.69 1.65
CA ALA A 71 -3.81 10.37 2.19
C ALA A 71 -4.96 10.77 1.24
N ALA A 72 -4.80 11.87 0.51
CA ALA A 72 -5.80 12.36 -0.44
C ALA A 72 -5.84 11.56 -1.76
N ASN A 73 -4.79 10.80 -2.08
CA ASN A 73 -4.67 10.01 -3.32
C ASN A 73 -4.66 8.50 -3.05
N TRP A 74 -4.81 8.09 -1.80
CA TRP A 74 -4.81 6.70 -1.41
C TRP A 74 -6.17 6.04 -1.58
N HIS A 75 -6.23 4.95 -2.32
CA HIS A 75 -7.42 4.13 -2.52
C HIS A 75 -7.19 2.78 -1.85
N VAL A 76 -7.87 2.56 -0.75
CA VAL A 76 -7.73 1.36 0.08
C VAL A 76 -8.35 0.15 -0.61
N ILE A 77 -7.58 -0.94 -0.69
CA ILE A 77 -8.08 -2.25 -1.08
C ILE A 77 -8.49 -3.04 0.16
N ASP A 78 -7.65 -3.07 1.22
CA ASP A 78 -7.91 -3.79 2.46
C ASP A 78 -7.03 -3.25 3.58
N ILE A 79 -7.42 -3.42 4.85
CA ILE A 79 -6.66 -2.97 6.04
C ILE A 79 -6.58 -4.09 7.08
N ALA A 80 -5.39 -4.25 7.66
CA ALA A 80 -5.16 -5.02 8.89
C ALA A 80 -4.81 -4.06 10.04
N PHE A 81 -5.57 -4.12 11.13
CA PHE A 81 -5.40 -3.27 12.31
C PHE A 81 -5.67 -4.07 13.59
N ALA A 82 -5.26 -3.55 14.74
CA ALA A 82 -5.51 -4.19 16.03
C ALA A 82 -6.96 -3.95 16.51
N PRO A 83 -7.56 -4.87 17.27
CA PRO A 83 -6.96 -6.12 17.76
C PRO A 83 -6.89 -7.21 16.69
N ASP A 84 -6.22 -8.30 17.00
CA ASP A 84 -5.91 -9.46 16.17
C ASP A 84 -7.04 -9.92 15.22
N VAL A 85 -8.28 -9.89 15.67
CA VAL A 85 -9.45 -10.24 14.86
C VAL A 85 -9.63 -9.36 13.61
N ASN A 86 -8.93 -8.25 13.53
CA ASN A 86 -8.90 -7.33 12.40
C ASN A 86 -7.59 -7.41 11.61
N GLY A 87 -6.86 -8.52 11.74
CA GLY A 87 -5.71 -8.86 10.92
C GLY A 87 -4.35 -8.42 11.45
N TRP A 88 -4.24 -7.59 12.50
CA TRP A 88 -2.98 -7.20 13.13
C TRP A 88 -2.87 -7.68 14.56
N ASN A 89 -1.88 -8.54 14.84
CA ASN A 89 -1.50 -9.01 16.17
C ASN A 89 -0.14 -8.42 16.55
N SER A 90 -0.16 -7.38 17.37
CA SER A 90 1.05 -6.69 17.82
C SER A 90 1.89 -7.50 18.82
N THR A 91 1.30 -8.52 19.47
CA THR A 91 2.03 -9.42 20.36
C THR A 91 2.89 -10.41 19.58
N ASP A 92 2.32 -11.00 18.54
CA ASP A 92 3.00 -11.98 17.68
C ASP A 92 3.73 -11.30 16.52
N GLN A 93 3.64 -9.98 16.38
CA GLN A 93 4.25 -9.19 15.28
C GLN A 93 3.86 -9.74 13.90
N PHE A 94 2.57 -10.01 13.73
CA PHE A 94 2.05 -10.62 12.53
C PHE A 94 0.80 -9.89 12.04
N PHE A 95 0.74 -9.59 10.75
CA PHE A 95 -0.46 -9.09 10.10
C PHE A 95 -0.79 -9.91 8.86
N ALA A 96 -2.08 -10.09 8.60
CA ALA A 96 -2.58 -10.79 7.43
C ALA A 96 -3.98 -10.32 7.05
N GLY A 97 -4.27 -10.39 5.77
CA GLY A 97 -5.60 -10.16 5.23
C GLY A 97 -5.87 -11.06 4.03
N THR A 98 -7.14 -11.18 3.71
CA THR A 98 -7.62 -11.86 2.52
C THR A 98 -8.71 -11.02 1.88
N VAL A 99 -8.52 -10.65 0.65
CA VAL A 99 -9.47 -9.81 -0.08
C VAL A 99 -9.78 -10.41 -1.44
N ALA A 100 -11.03 -10.28 -1.87
CA ALA A 100 -11.45 -10.62 -3.21
C ALA A 100 -11.70 -9.33 -4.02
N PHE A 101 -11.35 -9.34 -5.29
CA PHE A 101 -11.77 -8.33 -6.24
C PHE A 101 -13.04 -8.79 -6.94
N ASN A 102 -14.07 -7.93 -6.89
CA ASN A 102 -15.29 -8.16 -7.61
C ASN A 102 -15.06 -8.02 -9.13
N PRO A 103 -15.94 -8.61 -9.95
CA PRO A 103 -15.83 -8.53 -11.40
C PRO A 103 -15.87 -7.14 -12.01
N ASP A 104 -16.41 -6.17 -11.28
CA ASP A 104 -16.43 -4.76 -11.65
C ASP A 104 -15.15 -4.00 -11.26
N GLY A 105 -14.19 -4.70 -10.66
CA GLY A 105 -12.92 -4.14 -10.21
C GLY A 105 -12.97 -3.49 -8.82
N THR A 106 -14.08 -3.58 -8.10
CA THR A 106 -14.16 -3.09 -6.71
C THR A 106 -13.55 -4.11 -5.74
N SER A 107 -13.11 -3.65 -4.57
CA SER A 107 -12.72 -4.54 -3.47
C SER A 107 -13.94 -5.07 -2.71
N ALA A 108 -13.88 -6.33 -2.28
CA ALA A 108 -14.88 -6.91 -1.39
C ALA A 108 -14.58 -6.64 0.11
N SER A 109 -13.48 -5.95 0.44
CA SER A 109 -13.16 -5.56 1.80
C SER A 109 -14.19 -4.55 2.34
N PRO A 110 -14.65 -4.69 3.60
CA PRO A 110 -15.50 -3.69 4.25
C PRO A 110 -14.80 -2.35 4.50
N ASP A 111 -13.44 -2.35 4.47
CA ASP A 111 -12.63 -1.16 4.71
C ASP A 111 -12.35 -0.35 3.44
N ALA A 112 -12.64 -0.93 2.27
CA ALA A 112 -12.51 -0.24 1.00
C ALA A 112 -13.70 0.72 0.76
N ASN A 113 -13.43 1.82 0.06
CA ASN A 113 -14.52 2.65 -0.44
C ASN A 113 -15.23 1.90 -1.60
N PRO A 114 -16.52 1.61 -1.49
CA PRO A 114 -17.25 0.86 -2.50
C PRO A 114 -17.35 1.56 -3.86
N ALA A 115 -17.02 2.85 -3.94
CA ALA A 115 -16.96 3.60 -5.19
C ALA A 115 -15.60 3.47 -5.91
N ASP A 116 -14.57 2.93 -5.25
CA ASP A 116 -13.26 2.78 -5.84
C ASP A 116 -13.21 1.55 -6.75
N VAL A 117 -12.83 1.78 -8.00
CA VAL A 117 -12.62 0.75 -9.01
C VAL A 117 -11.12 0.64 -9.28
N PHE A 118 -10.57 -0.52 -9.03
CA PHE A 118 -9.14 -0.80 -9.20
C PHE A 118 -8.89 -1.35 -10.61
N ALA A 119 -8.15 -0.60 -11.42
CA ALA A 119 -7.83 -1.03 -12.77
C ALA A 119 -6.83 -2.19 -12.75
N GLN A 120 -7.08 -3.21 -13.57
CA GLN A 120 -6.17 -4.33 -13.78
C GLN A 120 -4.75 -3.85 -14.07
N GLY A 121 -3.74 -4.48 -13.44
CA GLY A 121 -2.33 -4.16 -13.62
C GLY A 121 -1.87 -2.90 -12.86
N SER A 122 -2.78 -2.21 -12.15
CA SER A 122 -2.38 -1.11 -11.26
C SER A 122 -1.44 -1.60 -10.19
N LEU A 123 -0.40 -0.79 -9.90
CA LEU A 123 0.56 -1.08 -8.85
C LEU A 123 -0.12 -1.01 -7.49
N VAL A 124 0.09 -2.04 -6.68
CA VAL A 124 -0.35 -2.10 -5.29
C VAL A 124 0.81 -1.81 -4.37
N TYR A 125 0.53 -1.08 -3.32
CA TYR A 125 1.46 -0.72 -2.27
C TYR A 125 0.96 -1.27 -0.92
N LEU A 126 1.88 -1.53 -0.02
CA LEU A 126 1.60 -1.72 1.39
C LEU A 126 2.06 -0.47 2.14
N TRP A 127 1.12 0.13 2.87
CA TRP A 127 1.38 1.29 3.72
C TRP A 127 1.17 0.89 5.18
N ALA A 128 2.26 0.85 5.93
CA ALA A 128 2.25 0.71 7.38
C ALA A 128 2.33 2.10 8.02
N TYR A 129 1.47 2.39 8.99
CA TYR A 129 1.41 3.71 9.64
C TYR A 129 0.80 3.63 11.04
N ASN A 130 1.24 4.51 11.93
CA ASN A 130 0.58 4.75 13.21
C ASN A 130 -0.47 5.88 13.14
N SER A 131 -0.41 6.70 12.10
CA SER A 131 -1.39 7.72 11.72
C SER A 131 -1.26 8.01 10.24
N GLN A 132 -2.37 8.16 9.51
CA GLN A 132 -2.34 8.64 8.12
C GLN A 132 -2.14 10.15 8.03
N ASP A 133 -2.52 10.88 9.08
CA ASP A 133 -2.25 12.30 9.19
C ASP A 133 -0.80 12.54 9.57
N ILE A 134 -0.18 13.57 8.99
CA ILE A 134 1.16 14.00 9.37
C ILE A 134 1.07 14.84 10.63
N VAL A 135 1.31 14.20 11.76
CA VAL A 135 1.37 14.82 13.08
C VAL A 135 2.71 14.49 13.75
N PRO A 136 3.12 15.21 14.81
CA PRO A 136 4.34 14.88 15.54
C PRO A 136 4.35 13.41 15.97
N GLY A 137 5.37 12.67 15.55
CA GLY A 137 5.51 11.25 15.84
C GLY A 137 4.85 10.32 14.83
N SER A 138 4.34 10.82 13.69
CA SER A 138 3.89 9.97 12.60
C SER A 138 5.07 9.18 12.02
N GLU A 139 4.88 7.89 11.91
CA GLU A 139 5.84 6.95 11.33
C GLU A 139 5.17 6.10 10.26
N TRP A 140 5.82 6.03 9.11
CA TRP A 140 5.31 5.29 7.95
C TRP A 140 6.35 4.35 7.35
N ALA A 141 5.86 3.28 6.74
CA ALA A 141 6.56 2.57 5.69
C ALA A 141 5.61 2.43 4.50
N LEU A 142 6.06 2.81 3.32
CA LEU A 142 5.36 2.59 2.05
C LEU A 142 6.28 1.80 1.14
N VAL A 143 5.85 0.58 0.84
CA VAL A 143 6.64 -0.39 0.09
C VAL A 143 5.78 -1.06 -0.97
N ARG A 144 6.41 -1.65 -1.97
CA ARG A 144 5.75 -2.46 -3.00
C ARG A 144 6.68 -3.53 -3.55
N ASP A 145 6.13 -4.54 -4.16
CA ASP A 145 6.90 -5.39 -5.06
C ASP A 145 6.86 -4.82 -6.47
N ALA A 146 8.02 -4.44 -7.00
CA ALA A 146 8.19 -3.96 -8.36
C ALA A 146 8.65 -5.07 -9.31
N SER A 147 8.96 -6.26 -8.79
CA SER A 147 9.36 -7.38 -9.64
C SER A 147 8.15 -7.90 -10.41
N LEU A 148 8.36 -8.31 -11.64
CA LEU A 148 7.35 -9.02 -12.45
C LEU A 148 7.53 -10.53 -12.34
N THR A 149 8.42 -10.99 -11.47
CA THR A 149 8.70 -12.42 -11.25
C THR A 149 8.32 -12.78 -9.84
N THR A 150 7.64 -13.91 -9.68
CA THR A 150 7.39 -14.50 -8.38
C THR A 150 8.72 -14.79 -7.69
N GLY A 151 8.90 -14.27 -6.49
CA GLY A 151 10.08 -14.50 -5.67
C GLY A 151 9.69 -14.73 -4.22
N ASN A 152 10.40 -15.59 -3.52
CA ASN A 152 10.19 -15.84 -2.08
C ASN A 152 8.75 -16.25 -1.70
N GLY A 153 7.99 -16.84 -2.64
CA GLY A 153 6.58 -17.22 -2.43
C GLY A 153 5.59 -16.05 -2.51
N SER A 154 6.04 -14.88 -2.99
CA SER A 154 5.19 -13.72 -3.25
C SER A 154 5.00 -13.51 -4.75
N ASP A 155 3.78 -13.13 -5.13
CA ASP A 155 3.44 -12.72 -6.49
C ASP A 155 3.68 -11.20 -6.65
N PRO A 156 3.85 -10.69 -7.88
CA PRO A 156 3.90 -9.25 -8.14
C PRO A 156 2.69 -8.54 -7.56
N TRP A 157 2.91 -7.41 -6.90
CA TRP A 157 1.81 -6.65 -6.28
C TRP A 157 1.14 -5.74 -7.32
N ILE A 158 0.30 -6.36 -8.11
CA ILE A 158 -0.53 -5.68 -9.11
C ILE A 158 -1.98 -6.15 -8.98
N VAL A 159 -2.91 -5.25 -9.22
CA VAL A 159 -4.34 -5.58 -9.25
C VAL A 159 -4.58 -6.70 -10.27
N PRO A 160 -5.14 -7.85 -9.85
CA PRO A 160 -5.36 -8.98 -10.74
C PRO A 160 -6.42 -8.65 -11.81
N ASP A 161 -6.47 -9.47 -12.85
CA ASP A 161 -7.53 -9.39 -13.85
C ASP A 161 -8.82 -9.99 -13.30
N PRO A 162 -9.85 -9.20 -13.01
CA PRO A 162 -11.11 -9.72 -12.51
C PRO A 162 -11.87 -10.52 -13.57
N ALA A 163 -11.51 -10.37 -14.84
CA ALA A 163 -12.11 -11.11 -15.94
C ALA A 163 -11.38 -12.42 -16.26
N ASN A 164 -10.22 -12.67 -15.62
CA ASN A 164 -9.50 -13.93 -15.81
C ASN A 164 -10.14 -15.01 -14.92
N PRO A 165 -10.88 -15.95 -15.50
CA PRO A 165 -11.70 -16.88 -14.72
C PRO A 165 -10.92 -18.08 -14.19
N ASP A 166 -9.63 -17.96 -13.88
CA ASP A 166 -8.96 -19.04 -13.16
C ASP A 166 -9.44 -19.05 -11.71
N PRO A 167 -10.37 -19.96 -11.34
CA PRO A 167 -10.91 -20.04 -10.00
C PRO A 167 -9.88 -20.45 -8.94
N ASN A 168 -8.69 -20.83 -9.39
CA ASN A 168 -7.57 -21.22 -8.56
C ASN A 168 -6.47 -20.14 -8.55
N ALA A 169 -6.61 -19.05 -9.27
CA ALA A 169 -5.66 -17.95 -9.26
C ALA A 169 -5.86 -17.14 -7.97
N SER A 170 -5.17 -17.54 -6.91
CA SER A 170 -4.93 -16.69 -5.76
C SER A 170 -3.56 -16.06 -5.90
N SER A 171 -3.46 -14.77 -5.66
CA SER A 171 -2.19 -14.08 -5.56
C SER A 171 -1.76 -13.97 -4.10
N ASN A 172 -0.46 -14.04 -3.86
CA ASN A 172 0.13 -13.92 -2.53
C ASN A 172 1.03 -12.68 -2.50
N TRP A 173 0.63 -11.66 -1.76
CA TRP A 173 1.39 -10.41 -1.59
C TRP A 173 1.99 -10.36 -0.19
N TYR A 174 3.12 -11.05 -0.02
CA TYR A 174 3.80 -11.09 1.27
C TYR A 174 4.88 -10.02 1.36
N LEU A 175 5.04 -9.47 2.55
CA LEU A 175 6.04 -8.44 2.86
C LEU A 175 7.46 -8.84 2.42
N SER A 176 7.79 -10.13 2.49
CA SER A 176 9.07 -10.68 2.03
C SER A 176 9.33 -10.48 0.53
N GLY A 177 8.29 -10.26 -0.27
CA GLY A 177 8.38 -9.94 -1.71
C GLY A 177 8.65 -8.47 -2.00
N ALA A 178 8.54 -7.57 -1.01
CA ALA A 178 8.78 -6.15 -1.22
C ALA A 178 10.19 -5.90 -1.78
N SER A 179 10.26 -5.10 -2.81
CA SER A 179 11.49 -4.82 -3.57
C SER A 179 11.71 -3.34 -3.87
N THR A 180 10.78 -2.49 -3.42
CA THR A 180 10.87 -1.03 -3.58
C THR A 180 10.32 -0.36 -2.32
N GLU A 181 11.17 0.41 -1.66
CA GLU A 181 10.89 1.17 -0.46
C GLU A 181 10.83 2.67 -0.79
N ILE A 182 9.65 3.28 -0.66
CA ILE A 182 9.46 4.72 -0.88
C ILE A 182 9.81 5.49 0.40
N ILE A 183 9.29 5.03 1.54
CA ILE A 183 9.63 5.48 2.89
C ILE A 183 9.66 4.25 3.79
N GLY A 184 10.48 4.26 4.82
CA GLY A 184 10.70 3.08 5.65
C GLY A 184 11.73 2.14 5.01
N GLY A 185 11.72 0.88 5.39
CA GLY A 185 12.64 -0.12 4.85
C GLY A 185 12.11 -1.53 4.97
N THR A 186 12.59 -2.41 4.08
CA THR A 186 12.32 -3.86 4.15
C THR A 186 13.62 -4.64 3.97
N ASN A 187 13.72 -5.80 4.63
CA ASN A 187 14.83 -6.76 4.47
C ASN A 187 16.23 -6.11 4.58
N GLY A 188 16.35 -5.07 5.41
CA GLY A 188 17.60 -4.34 5.60
C GLY A 188 17.92 -3.28 4.54
N VAL A 189 17.07 -3.13 3.52
CA VAL A 189 17.12 -2.02 2.55
C VAL A 189 16.28 -0.86 3.08
N GLN A 190 16.81 0.37 2.98
CA GLN A 190 16.09 1.58 3.42
C GLN A 190 15.71 2.44 2.23
N GLY A 191 14.44 2.86 2.20
CA GLY A 191 13.95 3.96 1.39
C GLY A 191 14.29 5.32 2.02
N ALA A 192 13.54 6.35 1.69
CA ALA A 192 13.67 7.67 2.31
C ALA A 192 13.12 7.67 3.75
N GLY A 193 13.55 8.65 4.55
CA GLY A 193 13.09 8.87 5.91
C GLY A 193 14.21 9.01 6.93
N THR A 194 13.81 9.23 8.19
CA THR A 194 14.75 9.36 9.32
C THR A 194 14.73 8.09 10.14
N TYR A 195 15.91 7.51 10.34
CA TYR A 195 16.13 6.30 11.12
C TYR A 195 17.02 6.59 12.30
N THR A 196 16.72 5.99 13.44
CA THR A 196 17.59 5.99 14.62
C THR A 196 18.21 4.63 14.88
N ALA A 197 17.60 3.57 14.32
CA ALA A 197 18.14 2.22 14.38
C ALA A 197 18.94 1.90 13.12
N THR A 198 19.98 1.09 13.28
CA THR A 198 20.70 0.52 12.12
C THR A 198 19.82 -0.57 11.50
N PRO A 199 19.63 -0.59 10.18
CA PRO A 199 18.93 -1.66 9.51
C PRO A 199 19.58 -3.00 9.80
N GLY A 200 18.79 -3.98 10.16
CA GLY A 200 19.25 -5.33 10.46
C GLY A 200 18.52 -6.36 9.60
N VAL A 201 18.45 -7.57 10.10
CA VAL A 201 17.62 -8.63 9.51
C VAL A 201 16.21 -8.43 10.03
N PHE A 202 15.46 -7.56 9.37
CA PHE A 202 14.05 -7.32 9.65
C PHE A 202 13.27 -7.14 8.35
N SER A 203 12.01 -7.50 8.37
CA SER A 203 11.18 -7.48 7.17
C SER A 203 10.55 -6.11 6.91
N LEU A 204 10.27 -5.32 7.95
CA LEU A 204 9.75 -3.96 7.83
C LEU A 204 10.29 -3.07 8.94
N GLN A 205 10.70 -1.86 8.56
CA GLN A 205 10.97 -0.77 9.50
C GLN A 205 10.25 0.49 9.02
N THR A 206 9.51 1.14 9.92
CA THR A 206 8.94 2.47 9.64
C THR A 206 10.00 3.56 9.76
N ALA A 207 9.73 4.72 9.20
CA ALA A 207 10.54 5.92 9.34
C ALA A 207 9.69 7.08 9.82
N VAL A 208 10.29 8.01 10.55
CA VAL A 208 9.61 9.24 10.94
C VAL A 208 9.26 10.06 9.69
N VAL A 209 8.01 10.48 9.61
CA VAL A 209 7.51 11.31 8.52
C VAL A 209 7.90 12.77 8.77
N PRO A 210 8.52 13.46 7.81
CA PRO A 210 8.86 14.86 8.00
C PRO A 210 7.58 15.72 8.02
N GLU A 211 7.46 16.55 9.05
CA GLU A 211 6.39 17.54 9.08
C GLU A 211 6.58 18.57 7.97
N PRO A 212 5.55 18.87 7.16
CA PRO A 212 5.64 19.85 6.06
C PRO A 212 6.13 21.23 6.52
N GLY A 213 5.83 21.61 7.76
CA GLY A 213 6.27 22.88 8.36
C GLY A 213 7.76 22.93 8.72
N SER A 214 8.39 21.82 9.03
CA SER A 214 9.78 21.78 9.51
C SER A 214 10.78 22.24 8.44
N ALA A 215 10.59 21.82 7.19
CA ALA A 215 11.43 22.26 6.07
C ALA A 215 11.28 23.76 5.79
N MET A 216 10.05 24.29 5.85
CA MET A 216 9.78 25.72 5.66
C MET A 216 10.35 26.56 6.79
N LEU A 217 10.28 26.11 8.04
CA LEU A 217 10.89 26.77 9.18
C LEU A 217 12.42 26.81 9.09
N LEU A 218 13.05 25.73 8.66
CA LEU A 218 14.49 25.67 8.42
C LEU A 218 14.92 26.62 7.30
N LEU A 219 14.17 26.67 6.18
CA LEU A 219 14.42 27.59 5.09
C LEU A 219 14.23 29.03 5.52
N ALA A 220 13.18 29.36 6.27
CA ALA A 220 12.95 30.69 6.81
C ALA A 220 14.04 31.11 7.79
N ALA A 221 14.48 30.21 8.67
CA ALA A 221 15.59 30.47 9.59
C ALA A 221 16.92 30.70 8.87
N ALA A 222 17.21 29.90 7.83
CA ALA A 222 18.40 30.08 6.99
C ALA A 222 18.36 31.40 6.22
N ALA A 223 17.23 31.76 5.63
CA ALA A 223 17.05 33.04 4.95
C ALA A 223 17.20 34.24 5.90
N ALA A 224 16.61 34.15 7.10
CA ALA A 224 16.76 35.19 8.12
C ALA A 224 18.22 35.34 8.59
N HIS A 225 18.94 34.21 8.73
CA HIS A 225 20.37 34.22 9.07
C HIS A 225 21.21 34.91 7.99
N LEU A 226 20.99 34.55 6.75
CA LEU A 226 21.69 35.15 5.60
C LEU A 226 21.40 36.68 5.49
N ALA A 227 20.16 37.09 5.68
CA ALA A 227 19.76 38.50 5.67
C ALA A 227 20.43 39.30 6.81
N ARG A 228 20.59 38.70 8.00
CA ARG A 228 21.32 39.33 9.11
C ARG A 228 22.82 39.45 8.80
N ARG A 229 23.41 38.47 8.17
CA ARG A 229 24.83 38.49 7.77
C ARG A 229 25.12 39.56 6.72
N SER A 230 24.28 39.70 5.70
CA SER A 230 24.41 40.73 4.68
C SER A 230 24.35 42.14 5.23
N ARG A 231 23.40 42.42 6.15
CA ARG A 231 23.28 43.74 6.83
C ARG A 231 24.51 44.11 7.68
N ARG A 232 25.20 43.13 8.27
CA ARG A 232 26.43 43.39 9.02
C ARG A 232 27.59 43.78 8.10
N LEU A 233 27.73 43.12 6.95
CA LEU A 233 28.77 43.42 5.97
C LEU A 233 28.60 44.84 5.38
N THR A 234 27.38 45.26 5.08
CA THR A 234 27.07 46.61 4.55
C THR A 234 27.40 47.70 5.57
N ARG A 235 27.24 47.45 6.88
CA ARG A 235 27.59 48.42 7.93
C ARG A 235 29.12 48.57 8.14
N MET A 236 29.92 47.54 7.80
CA MET A 236 31.37 47.60 7.94
C MET A 236 32.08 48.25 6.72
N SER A 237 31.34 48.48 5.63
CA SER A 237 31.86 49.09 4.41
C SER A 237 31.54 50.59 4.26
N GLN A 238 30.90 51.22 5.24
CA GLN A 238 30.74 52.69 5.27
C GLN A 238 31.91 53.32 6.04
N PRO A 239 32.72 54.22 5.38
CA PRO A 239 33.82 54.91 6.00
C PRO A 239 33.36 55.93 7.05
#